data_eedb88fc300ec376b5d421d08aa0dcbd
#
_entry.id   eedb88fc300ec376b5d421d08aa0dcbd
#
_cell.length_a   1.000
_cell.length_b   1.000
_cell.length_c   1.000
_cell.angle_alpha   90.00
_cell.angle_beta   90.00
_cell.angle_gamma   90.00
#
_symmetry.space_group_name_H-M   'P 1'
#
loop_
_entity.id
_entity.type
_entity.pdbx_description
1 polymer ?
#
loop_
_entity_poly.entity_id
_entity_poly.type
_entity_poly.pdbx_seq_one_letter_code
_entity_poly.pdbx_strand_id
1 'polypeptide(L)'
;MLDKPRSYLYTWPEQCLSAEQAAQFDTLLERRCRGEPIAHLTGRSEFWSLPLRCSAATLMPRPDTECLVETVLELYPQNSPCRVLDLGTGTGA
;
A
#
# COMPACT_ATOMS: atom_id res chain seq x y z
N MET A 1 -3.38 10.99 9.36
CA MET A 1 -3.42 12.46 9.38
C MET A 1 -4.86 12.98 9.26
N LEU A 2 -5.49 13.02 8.10
CA LEU A 2 -6.88 13.53 7.98
C LEU A 2 -7.94 12.47 8.27
N ASP A 3 -7.63 11.21 8.10
CA ASP A 3 -8.57 10.09 8.18
C ASP A 3 -9.86 10.30 7.36
N LYS A 4 -9.68 10.86 6.17
CA LYS A 4 -10.74 11.20 5.22
C LYS A 4 -10.45 10.56 3.86
N PRO A 5 -11.47 10.19 3.07
CA PRO A 5 -11.28 9.68 1.72
C PRO A 5 -10.71 10.78 0.81
N ARG A 6 -10.03 10.38 -0.27
CA ARG A 6 -9.45 11.31 -1.24
C ARG A 6 -10.48 12.30 -1.83
N SER A 7 -11.72 11.85 -2.03
CA SER A 7 -12.82 12.69 -2.51
C SER A 7 -13.10 13.91 -1.61
N TYR A 8 -12.82 13.78 -0.31
CA TYR A 8 -12.99 14.89 0.64
C TYR A 8 -12.15 16.12 0.26
N LEU A 9 -10.94 15.93 -0.26
CA LEU A 9 -10.05 17.02 -0.67
C LEU A 9 -10.60 17.80 -1.87
N TYR A 10 -11.36 17.15 -2.74
CA TYR A 10 -12.02 17.80 -3.89
C TYR A 10 -13.33 18.46 -3.52
N THR A 11 -14.03 17.90 -2.54
CA THR A 11 -15.32 18.42 -2.08
C THR A 11 -15.16 19.68 -1.23
N TRP A 12 -14.08 19.75 -0.44
CA TRP A 12 -13.84 20.83 0.50
C TRP A 12 -12.43 21.42 0.35
N PRO A 13 -12.08 21.98 -0.83
CA PRO A 13 -10.73 22.48 -1.11
C PRO A 13 -10.33 23.68 -0.25
N GLU A 14 -11.34 24.45 0.24
CA GLU A 14 -11.14 25.66 1.06
C GLU A 14 -10.82 25.36 2.53
N GLN A 15 -10.94 24.10 2.94
CA GLN A 15 -10.75 23.75 4.33
C GLN A 15 -9.26 23.77 4.71
N CYS A 16 -8.91 24.67 5.63
CA CYS A 16 -7.57 24.77 6.15
C CYS A 16 -7.25 23.63 7.12
N LEU A 17 -6.00 23.18 7.09
CA LEU A 17 -5.46 22.25 8.07
C LEU A 17 -5.29 22.96 9.42
N SER A 18 -5.43 22.21 10.53
CA SER A 18 -4.97 22.70 11.83
C SER A 18 -3.43 22.83 11.84
N ALA A 19 -2.89 23.61 12.74
CA ALA A 19 -1.43 23.76 12.88
C ALA A 19 -0.74 22.41 13.13
N GLU A 20 -1.37 21.53 13.92
CA GLU A 20 -0.86 20.18 14.17
C GLU A 20 -0.87 19.31 12.91
N GLN A 21 -1.96 19.35 12.14
CA GLN A 21 -2.06 18.62 10.87
C GLN A 21 -1.05 19.13 9.85
N ALA A 22 -0.83 20.44 9.77
CA ALA A 22 0.19 21.04 8.91
C ALA A 22 1.58 20.54 9.28
N ALA A 23 1.95 20.57 10.55
CA ALA A 23 3.24 20.10 11.03
C ALA A 23 3.47 18.59 10.76
N GLN A 24 2.43 17.76 10.92
CA GLN A 24 2.48 16.35 10.55
C GLN A 24 2.69 16.16 9.05
N PHE A 25 2.00 16.95 8.24
CA PHE A 25 2.15 16.91 6.78
C PHE A 25 3.58 17.28 6.37
N ASP A 26 4.13 18.36 6.90
CA ASP A 26 5.48 18.82 6.61
C ASP A 26 6.52 17.74 6.98
N THR A 27 6.36 17.09 8.11
CA THR A 27 7.22 15.97 8.53
C THR A 27 7.16 14.81 7.53
N LEU A 28 5.97 14.44 7.06
CA LEU A 28 5.81 13.38 6.06
C LEU A 28 6.38 13.79 4.70
N LEU A 29 6.22 15.07 4.34
CA LEU A 29 6.77 15.63 3.11
C LEU A 29 8.30 15.60 3.11
N GLU A 30 8.95 16.01 4.20
CA GLU A 30 10.40 15.91 4.34
C GLU A 30 10.91 14.48 4.18
N ARG A 31 10.25 13.50 4.80
CA ARG A 31 10.57 12.08 4.65
C ARG A 31 10.43 11.65 3.19
N ARG A 32 9.37 12.10 2.52
CA ARG A 32 9.16 11.83 1.09
C ARG A 32 10.26 12.46 0.23
N CYS A 33 10.69 13.67 0.51
CA CYS A 33 11.79 14.35 -0.20
C CYS A 33 13.13 13.62 -0.03
N ARG A 34 13.34 12.90 1.05
CA ARG A 34 14.49 12.01 1.27
C ARG A 34 14.41 10.69 0.49
N GLY A 35 13.34 10.48 -0.29
CA GLY A 35 13.14 9.28 -1.12
C GLY A 35 12.33 8.18 -0.45
N GLU A 36 11.79 8.39 0.77
CA GLU A 36 11.02 7.36 1.46
C GLU A 36 9.72 7.06 0.70
N PRO A 37 9.40 5.77 0.42
CA PRO A 37 8.19 5.39 -0.30
C PRO A 37 6.92 5.78 0.44
N ILE A 38 5.88 6.18 -0.29
CA ILE A 38 4.58 6.56 0.28
C ILE A 38 3.99 5.44 1.15
N ALA A 39 4.13 4.18 0.72
CA ALA A 39 3.65 3.03 1.49
C ALA A 39 4.29 2.92 2.89
N HIS A 40 5.56 3.33 3.03
CA HIS A 40 6.23 3.38 4.34
C HIS A 40 5.77 4.58 5.17
N LEU A 41 5.46 5.71 4.53
CA LEU A 41 4.94 6.90 5.21
C LEU A 41 3.54 6.67 5.76
N THR A 42 2.70 5.95 5.00
CA THR A 42 1.31 5.65 5.36
C THR A 42 1.17 4.34 6.16
N GLY A 43 2.19 3.48 6.14
CA GLY A 43 2.17 2.14 6.73
C GLY A 43 1.28 1.14 5.99
N ARG A 44 0.80 1.49 4.80
CA ARG A 44 -0.13 0.69 4.00
C ARG A 44 0.26 0.68 2.54
N SER A 45 0.08 -0.46 1.90
CA SER A 45 0.14 -0.63 0.44
C SER A 45 -1.03 -1.48 0.00
N GLU A 46 -1.42 -1.33 -1.24
CA GLU A 46 -2.40 -2.20 -1.87
C GLU A 46 -1.66 -3.21 -2.73
N PHE A 47 -2.07 -4.45 -2.67
CA PHE A 47 -1.60 -5.53 -3.52
C PHE A 47 -2.79 -6.39 -3.91
N TRP A 48 -3.04 -6.48 -5.20
CA TRP A 48 -4.17 -7.20 -5.79
C TRP A 48 -5.51 -6.87 -5.08
N SER A 49 -5.76 -5.56 -4.86
CA SER A 49 -6.90 -4.99 -4.11
C SER A 49 -6.95 -5.34 -2.62
N LEU A 50 -5.93 -6.00 -2.08
CA LEU A 50 -5.83 -6.32 -0.64
C LEU A 50 -5.03 -5.24 0.08
N PRO A 51 -5.54 -4.67 1.17
CA PRO A 51 -4.81 -3.69 1.97
C PRO A 51 -3.76 -4.39 2.85
N LEU A 52 -2.49 -4.24 2.52
CA LEU A 52 -1.37 -4.80 3.26
C LEU A 52 -0.70 -3.75 4.15
N ARG A 53 -0.23 -4.16 5.31
CA ARG A 53 0.62 -3.32 6.17
C ARG A 53 2.04 -3.34 5.63
N CYS A 54 2.65 -2.15 5.53
CA CYS A 54 4.02 -1.99 5.07
C CYS A 54 4.86 -1.26 6.12
N SER A 55 6.11 -1.67 6.23
CA SER A 55 7.13 -1.00 7.04
C SER A 55 8.47 -0.98 6.29
N ALA A 56 9.43 -0.23 6.78
CA ALA A 56 10.77 -0.19 6.20
C ALA A 56 11.51 -1.55 6.25
N ALA A 57 11.05 -2.48 7.10
CA ALA A 57 11.60 -3.82 7.21
C ALA A 57 11.03 -4.81 6.17
N THR A 58 10.02 -4.41 5.40
CA THR A 58 9.33 -5.28 4.43
C THR A 58 9.59 -4.83 3.00
N LEU A 59 9.84 -5.78 2.10
CA LEU A 59 9.84 -5.50 0.67
C LEU A 59 8.42 -5.15 0.24
N MET A 60 8.28 -4.02 -0.47
CA MET A 60 6.97 -3.62 -1.02
C MET A 60 6.56 -4.57 -2.14
N PRO A 61 5.30 -5.04 -2.14
CA PRO A 61 4.73 -5.76 -3.27
C PRO A 61 4.89 -4.97 -4.57
N ARG A 62 5.16 -5.68 -5.67
CA ARG A 62 5.35 -5.07 -6.99
C ARG A 62 4.22 -5.50 -7.92
N PRO A 63 3.83 -4.65 -8.89
CA PRO A 63 2.81 -5.00 -9.89
C PRO A 63 3.11 -6.29 -10.66
N ASP A 64 4.39 -6.56 -10.95
CA ASP A 64 4.81 -7.80 -11.62
C ASP A 64 4.40 -9.06 -10.83
N THR A 65 4.37 -8.97 -9.51
CA THR A 65 3.91 -10.07 -8.65
C THR A 65 2.39 -10.26 -8.76
N GLU A 66 1.62 -9.21 -9.03
CA GLU A 66 0.18 -9.31 -9.31
C GLU A 66 -0.08 -10.13 -10.58
N CYS A 67 0.71 -9.92 -11.64
CA CYS A 67 0.63 -10.73 -12.86
C CYS A 67 0.90 -12.22 -12.58
N LEU A 68 1.83 -12.53 -11.66
CA LEU A 68 2.08 -13.91 -11.25
C LEU A 68 0.85 -14.53 -10.57
N VAL A 69 0.20 -13.80 -9.67
CA VAL A 69 -1.04 -14.25 -9.01
C VAL A 69 -2.15 -14.50 -10.05
N GLU A 70 -2.36 -13.57 -10.97
CA GLU A 70 -3.34 -13.69 -12.04
C GLU A 70 -3.09 -14.93 -12.89
N THR A 71 -1.85 -15.14 -13.32
CA THR A 71 -1.47 -16.33 -14.11
C THR A 71 -1.76 -17.64 -13.36
N VAL A 72 -1.44 -17.68 -12.07
CA VAL A 72 -1.71 -18.87 -11.25
C VAL A 72 -3.22 -19.12 -11.13
N LEU A 73 -4.03 -18.08 -10.96
CA LEU A 73 -5.49 -18.21 -10.88
C LEU A 73 -6.12 -18.63 -12.20
N GLU A 74 -5.55 -18.24 -13.33
CA GLU A 74 -5.98 -18.71 -14.66
C GLU A 74 -5.68 -20.20 -14.87
N LEU A 75 -4.48 -20.65 -14.45
CA LEU A 75 -4.06 -22.04 -14.63
C LEU A 75 -4.74 -23.00 -13.65
N TYR A 76 -5.12 -22.52 -12.46
CA TYR A 76 -5.70 -23.32 -11.40
C TYR A 76 -7.04 -22.73 -10.96
N PRO A 77 -8.16 -23.14 -11.59
CA PRO A 77 -9.50 -22.66 -11.22
C PRO A 77 -9.81 -22.90 -9.75
N GLN A 78 -10.66 -22.03 -9.20
CA GLN A 78 -11.13 -22.14 -7.82
C GLN A 78 -11.65 -23.57 -7.51
N ASN A 79 -11.31 -24.05 -6.31
CA ASN A 79 -11.66 -25.38 -5.81
C ASN A 79 -10.93 -26.57 -6.45
N SER A 80 -9.90 -26.34 -7.27
CA SER A 80 -9.02 -27.42 -7.69
C SER A 80 -8.12 -27.85 -6.53
N PRO A 81 -8.06 -29.13 -6.14
CA PRO A 81 -7.14 -29.60 -5.14
C PRO A 81 -5.71 -29.52 -5.69
N CYS A 82 -4.93 -28.58 -5.21
CA CYS A 82 -3.54 -28.41 -5.60
C CYS A 82 -2.64 -28.20 -4.37
N ARG A 83 -1.36 -28.57 -4.50
CA ARG A 83 -0.31 -28.26 -3.53
C ARG A 83 0.50 -27.10 -4.10
N VAL A 84 0.59 -26.02 -3.34
CA VAL A 84 1.33 -24.82 -3.74
C VAL A 84 2.59 -24.69 -2.89
N LEU A 85 3.71 -24.38 -3.53
CA LEU A 85 4.94 -24.02 -2.88
C LEU A 85 5.31 -22.60 -3.33
N ASP A 86 5.35 -21.69 -2.39
CA ASP A 86 5.83 -20.33 -2.61
C ASP A 86 7.29 -20.21 -2.17
N LEU A 87 8.18 -19.94 -3.13
CA LEU A 87 9.62 -19.75 -2.89
C LEU A 87 9.92 -18.26 -2.75
N GLY A 88 10.37 -17.86 -1.57
CA GLY A 88 10.67 -16.45 -1.28
C GLY A 88 9.47 -15.67 -0.80
N THR A 89 8.56 -16.31 -0.11
CA THR A 89 7.31 -15.73 0.42
C THR A 89 7.50 -14.45 1.26
N GLY A 90 8.73 -14.15 1.68
CA GLY A 90 9.03 -12.94 2.47
C GLY A 90 8.28 -12.90 3.79
N THR A 91 7.36 -11.94 3.94
CA THR A 91 6.53 -11.80 5.16
C THR A 91 5.33 -12.74 5.21
N GLY A 92 5.08 -13.49 4.13
CA GLY A 92 3.91 -14.36 4.01
C GLY A 92 2.60 -13.62 3.68
N ALA A 93 2.73 -12.41 3.18
CA ALA A 93 1.58 -11.58 2.79
C ALA A 93 0.89 -12.07 1.50
#